data_b62b17d3847b9a97f64d270a62b2ad8c
#
_entry.id   b62b17d3847b9a97f64d270a62b2ad8c
#
_cell.length_a   1.000
_cell.length_b   1.000
_cell.length_c   1.000
_cell.angle_alpha   90.00
_cell.angle_beta   90.00
_cell.angle_gamma   90.00
#
_symmetry.space_group_name_H-M   'P 1'
#
loop_
_entity.id
_entity.type
_entity.pdbx_description
1 polymer ?
#
loop_
_entity_poly.entity_id
_entity_poly.type
_entity_poly.pdbx_seq_one_letter_code
_entity_poly.pdbx_strand_id
1 'polypeptide(L)'
;MPSRASGFKDQEVKDTSILNLNKSIVGDIEIIDEMSEIKDFLKPLINQKLFTDDDVNLHVRVNKRDCNNEKILFLFNSSDEQIDYKFDIDREYSNVNIFNPYDGSIIGLTTKNGEESVSIFLEANKSKIISLKSDNNYESCWTKSMWDDPNREYFPIIRWWWPGNAVNIDQLEKELNIFKVAGFSGVEIQTLTIGLSNAHLKKNEQNIFKVGDASFFSNLKYVFSKAKELELDVDLTLGSGWSSGGPFIKNFPAQQLVKSEIELKGPLNIEVAEPSIEDPFFANATNWVVENTIGEFDSDLELVSISSAQIIKKDDEEKLINFKDISTNFDGNKLNIDIGEGKYKVFFVYQNDVSHNVLGSGYPNALENSLVIDHLYKGGIDEYLKKLGEVWLDGISPYKPRSFFVDSFELIGQLPWSDKFFEKFNEMHEYDLRPFLPLLFKEYGESKYLYSIFGDEAEYQTTNKLQERVREDYILVREHLFMNEFLMPMKNWMDEKNITLRMQAHGGFGDYLDAYAVADIPESESLFAGGDYDFLKLAASAGHVSGKNTISSESFIKLSIFDTTISLDEFHSFSGLSLIHI
;
A
#
# COMPACT_ATOMS: atom_id res chain seq x y z
N MET A 1 12.64 -17.85 9.70
CA MET A 1 11.71 -18.04 8.57
C MET A 1 10.89 -19.26 8.86
N PRO A 2 9.57 -19.26 8.71
CA PRO A 2 8.82 -20.50 8.81
C PRO A 2 9.35 -21.46 7.74
N SER A 3 9.50 -22.74 8.09
CA SER A 3 9.86 -23.78 7.14
C SER A 3 8.73 -23.96 6.15
N ARG A 4 8.90 -23.47 4.92
CA ARG A 4 7.90 -23.57 3.87
C ARG A 4 8.38 -24.47 2.77
N ALA A 5 7.59 -25.48 2.44
CA ALA A 5 7.65 -26.08 1.14
C ALA A 5 6.80 -25.27 0.18
N SER A 6 7.34 -24.79 -0.89
CA SER A 6 6.57 -24.23 -1.98
C SER A 6 5.98 -25.36 -2.81
N GLY A 7 4.67 -25.28 -3.10
CA GLY A 7 3.99 -26.20 -4.00
C GLY A 7 3.70 -27.61 -3.44
N PHE A 8 3.23 -28.50 -4.31
CA PHE A 8 2.71 -29.81 -3.99
C PHE A 8 3.72 -30.95 -4.04
N LYS A 9 4.92 -30.71 -4.55
CA LYS A 9 5.91 -31.75 -4.77
C LYS A 9 6.75 -31.96 -3.52
N ASP A 10 6.67 -33.16 -2.97
CA ASP A 10 7.54 -33.72 -1.91
C ASP A 10 7.95 -32.70 -0.84
N GLN A 11 6.98 -32.21 -0.11
CA GLN A 11 7.12 -31.17 0.90
C GLN A 11 8.25 -31.45 1.90
N GLU A 12 8.36 -32.66 2.41
CA GLU A 12 9.41 -33.05 3.36
C GLU A 12 10.82 -32.93 2.76
N VAL A 13 10.99 -33.33 1.49
CA VAL A 13 12.29 -33.28 0.81
C VAL A 13 12.67 -31.83 0.48
N LYS A 14 11.70 -31.01 0.07
CA LYS A 14 11.94 -29.59 -0.23
C LYS A 14 12.27 -28.80 1.01
N ASP A 15 11.56 -29.00 2.11
CA ASP A 15 11.83 -28.32 3.37
C ASP A 15 13.25 -28.57 3.84
N THR A 16 13.69 -29.83 3.78
CA THR A 16 15.05 -30.19 4.15
C THR A 16 16.09 -29.58 3.21
N SER A 17 15.79 -29.50 1.90
CA SER A 17 16.69 -28.91 0.90
C SER A 17 16.82 -27.40 1.08
N ILE A 18 15.72 -26.69 1.34
CA ILE A 18 15.70 -25.24 1.60
C ILE A 18 16.44 -24.92 2.90
N LEU A 19 16.22 -25.69 3.96
CA LEU A 19 16.93 -25.53 5.23
C LEU A 19 18.44 -25.74 5.05
N ASN A 20 18.85 -26.78 4.30
CA ASN A 20 20.25 -27.02 4.02
C ASN A 20 20.88 -25.95 3.12
N LEU A 21 20.14 -25.43 2.15
CA LEU A 21 20.59 -24.35 1.27
C LEU A 21 20.79 -23.05 2.11
N ASN A 22 19.82 -22.72 2.94
CA ASN A 22 19.92 -21.56 3.83
C ASN A 22 21.11 -21.68 4.81
N LYS A 23 21.34 -22.84 5.41
CA LYS A 23 22.51 -23.09 6.26
C LYS A 23 23.82 -22.93 5.51
N SER A 24 23.88 -23.34 4.24
CA SER A 24 25.10 -23.21 3.44
C SER A 24 25.40 -21.77 3.01
N ILE A 25 24.38 -20.91 2.91
CA ILE A 25 24.51 -19.52 2.45
C ILE A 25 24.72 -18.56 3.63
N VAL A 26 24.03 -18.77 4.73
CA VAL A 26 23.94 -17.79 5.84
C VAL A 26 24.63 -18.26 7.14
N GLY A 27 25.13 -19.51 7.18
CA GLY A 27 25.66 -20.13 8.39
C GLY A 27 24.57 -20.80 9.22
N ASP A 28 24.84 -21.06 10.49
CA ASP A 28 23.87 -21.68 11.41
C ASP A 28 22.70 -20.72 11.66
N ILE A 29 21.58 -20.96 10.99
CA ILE A 29 20.31 -20.27 11.26
C ILE A 29 19.62 -21.03 12.40
N GLU A 30 19.42 -20.37 13.51
CA GLU A 30 18.60 -20.88 14.59
C GLU A 30 17.13 -20.75 14.18
N ILE A 31 16.42 -21.88 14.13
CA ILE A 31 15.00 -21.91 13.80
C ILE A 31 14.23 -21.69 15.09
N ILE A 32 13.48 -20.62 15.14
CA ILE A 32 12.62 -20.29 16.27
C ILE A 32 11.22 -20.79 15.94
N ASP A 33 10.79 -21.84 16.61
CA ASP A 33 9.48 -22.47 16.38
C ASP A 33 8.33 -21.81 17.16
N GLU A 34 8.65 -21.06 18.23
CA GLU A 34 7.66 -20.38 19.04
C GLU A 34 7.94 -18.89 19.17
N MET A 35 6.86 -18.10 19.14
CA MET A 35 6.90 -16.64 19.29
C MET A 35 7.56 -16.18 20.61
N SER A 36 7.47 -16.99 21.67
CA SER A 36 8.11 -16.76 22.97
C SER A 36 9.64 -16.75 22.89
N GLU A 37 10.22 -17.52 21.97
CA GLU A 37 11.67 -17.66 21.79
C GLU A 37 12.27 -16.50 20.98
N ILE A 38 11.46 -15.81 20.15
CA ILE A 38 11.89 -14.67 19.34
C ILE A 38 12.48 -13.58 20.23
N LYS A 39 11.88 -13.33 21.37
CA LYS A 39 12.34 -12.31 22.32
C LYS A 39 13.75 -12.62 22.82
N ASP A 40 14.03 -13.87 23.16
CA ASP A 40 15.34 -14.29 23.68
C ASP A 40 16.39 -14.37 22.57
N PHE A 41 15.98 -14.71 21.33
CA PHE A 41 16.85 -14.70 20.16
C PHE A 41 17.23 -13.26 19.74
N LEU A 42 16.29 -12.33 19.73
CA LEU A 42 16.54 -10.94 19.38
C LEU A 42 17.28 -10.16 20.49
N LYS A 43 17.17 -10.62 21.73
CA LYS A 43 17.75 -9.97 22.89
C LYS A 43 19.27 -9.64 22.79
N PRO A 44 20.15 -10.51 22.25
CA PRO A 44 21.54 -10.17 21.99
C PRO A 44 21.78 -9.24 20.81
N LEU A 45 20.83 -9.19 19.85
CA LEU A 45 20.93 -8.38 18.61
C LEU A 45 20.43 -6.94 18.82
N ILE A 46 19.56 -6.74 19.81
CA ILE A 46 19.09 -5.42 20.20
C ILE A 46 20.10 -4.87 21.21
N ASN A 47 20.69 -3.72 20.90
CA ASN A 47 21.62 -3.06 21.82
C ASN A 47 20.85 -2.60 23.07
N GLN A 48 20.88 -3.45 24.11
CA GLN A 48 19.92 -3.48 25.22
C GLN A 48 20.04 -2.32 26.23
N LYS A 49 21.04 -1.46 26.09
CA LYS A 49 21.29 -0.40 27.06
C LYS A 49 20.31 0.78 27.02
N LEU A 50 19.39 0.79 26.05
CA LEU A 50 18.34 1.82 25.97
C LEU A 50 17.01 1.40 26.60
N PHE A 51 16.88 0.13 27.03
CA PHE A 51 15.64 -0.40 27.61
C PHE A 51 15.98 -1.32 28.79
N THR A 52 15.49 -1.00 29.97
CA THR A 52 15.52 -1.93 31.11
C THR A 52 14.40 -2.95 30.95
N ASP A 53 14.65 -4.22 31.26
CA ASP A 53 13.72 -5.36 31.06
C ASP A 53 12.35 -5.22 31.75
N ASP A 54 12.21 -4.32 32.74
CA ASP A 54 11.03 -4.21 33.58
C ASP A 54 10.08 -3.05 33.22
N ASP A 55 10.48 -2.12 32.32
CA ASP A 55 9.75 -0.88 32.06
C ASP A 55 9.53 -0.58 30.56
N VAL A 56 9.28 -1.59 29.73
CA VAL A 56 8.83 -1.34 28.35
C VAL A 56 7.42 -0.75 28.41
N ASN A 57 7.32 0.57 28.42
CA ASN A 57 6.04 1.24 28.28
C ASN A 57 5.57 1.08 26.83
N LEU A 58 4.55 0.24 26.63
CA LEU A 58 3.97 -0.07 25.31
C LEU A 58 3.41 1.17 24.57
N HIS A 59 3.22 2.27 25.29
CA HIS A 59 2.71 3.53 24.74
C HIS A 59 3.82 4.50 24.33
N VAL A 60 5.09 4.25 24.69
CA VAL A 60 6.21 5.10 24.25
C VAL A 60 6.89 4.45 23.05
N ARG A 61 6.79 5.13 21.92
CA ARG A 61 7.45 4.74 20.67
C ARG A 61 8.81 5.44 20.59
N VAL A 62 9.84 4.71 20.23
CA VAL A 62 11.21 5.22 20.16
C VAL A 62 11.78 4.95 18.78
N ASN A 63 12.24 6.01 18.11
CA ASN A 63 13.04 5.91 16.90
C ASN A 63 14.46 6.38 17.23
N LYS A 64 15.46 5.58 16.91
CA LYS A 64 16.87 5.86 17.19
C LYS A 64 17.63 6.09 15.89
N ARG A 65 18.47 7.13 15.88
CA ARG A 65 19.45 7.40 14.83
C ARG A 65 20.84 7.50 15.45
N ASP A 66 21.78 6.81 14.85
CA ASP A 66 23.20 6.95 15.20
C ASP A 66 23.86 7.85 14.14
N CYS A 67 24.54 8.88 14.59
CA CYS A 67 25.26 9.80 13.71
C CYS A 67 26.62 10.16 14.35
N ASN A 68 27.71 9.61 13.81
CA ASN A 68 29.06 9.75 14.36
C ASN A 68 29.08 9.36 15.86
N ASN A 69 29.38 10.30 16.75
CA ASN A 69 29.41 10.11 18.22
C ASN A 69 28.17 10.71 18.91
N GLU A 70 27.09 10.89 18.17
CA GLU A 70 25.81 11.39 18.65
C GLU A 70 24.72 10.36 18.41
N LYS A 71 23.87 10.11 19.42
CA LYS A 71 22.63 9.37 19.27
C LYS A 71 21.47 10.34 19.34
N ILE A 72 20.57 10.26 18.38
CA ILE A 72 19.33 11.02 18.36
C ILE A 72 18.19 10.04 18.62
N LEU A 73 17.42 10.30 19.68
CA LEU A 73 16.23 9.55 20.01
C LEU A 73 15.01 10.42 19.77
N PHE A 74 14.10 9.91 18.98
CA PHE A 74 12.77 10.50 18.85
C PHE A 74 11.81 9.68 19.70
N LEU A 75 11.14 10.31 20.66
CA LEU A 75 10.19 9.69 21.57
C LEU A 75 8.78 10.21 21.28
N PHE A 76 7.82 9.33 21.22
CA PHE A 76 6.40 9.67 21.08
C PHE A 76 5.56 8.90 22.09
N ASN A 77 4.75 9.62 22.86
CA ASN A 77 3.76 9.02 23.76
C ASN A 77 2.43 8.87 23.01
N SER A 78 2.06 7.63 22.70
CA SER A 78 0.81 7.29 21.97
C SER A 78 -0.40 7.09 22.89
N SER A 79 -0.31 7.43 24.17
CA SER A 79 -1.41 7.33 25.14
C SER A 79 -2.09 8.66 25.41
N ASP A 80 -3.28 8.62 25.95
CA ASP A 80 -4.04 9.78 26.41
C ASP A 80 -3.60 10.28 27.80
N GLU A 81 -2.59 9.64 28.38
CA GLU A 81 -2.03 10.00 29.67
C GLU A 81 -0.58 10.47 29.54
N GLN A 82 -0.16 11.32 30.45
CA GLN A 82 1.24 11.73 30.56
C GLN A 82 2.11 10.59 31.13
N ILE A 83 3.33 10.47 30.62
CA ILE A 83 4.26 9.41 31.00
C ILE A 83 5.59 10.02 31.46
N ASP A 84 6.06 9.62 32.64
CA ASP A 84 7.45 9.80 33.04
C ASP A 84 8.28 8.65 32.48
N TYR A 85 8.94 8.89 31.35
CA TYR A 85 9.72 7.88 30.66
C TYR A 85 11.19 7.94 31.13
N LYS A 86 11.66 6.82 31.67
CA LYS A 86 13.03 6.66 32.13
C LYS A 86 13.80 5.74 31.19
N PHE A 87 14.99 6.13 30.79
CA PHE A 87 15.88 5.30 29.99
C PHE A 87 17.32 5.43 30.43
N ASP A 88 18.11 4.36 30.23
CA ASP A 88 19.50 4.32 30.59
C ASP A 88 20.36 5.00 29.52
N ILE A 89 21.43 5.66 29.96
CA ILE A 89 22.41 6.32 29.11
C ILE A 89 23.73 5.62 29.25
N ASP A 90 24.38 5.34 28.13
CA ASP A 90 25.76 4.86 28.15
C ASP A 90 26.69 5.93 28.77
N ARG A 91 27.65 5.52 29.60
CA ARG A 91 28.59 6.42 30.29
C ARG A 91 29.44 7.29 29.36
N GLU A 92 29.48 6.97 28.08
CA GLU A 92 30.17 7.76 27.07
C GLU A 92 29.45 9.07 26.73
N TYR A 93 28.13 9.20 27.01
CA TYR A 93 27.34 10.38 26.74
C TYR A 93 27.24 11.28 27.96
N SER A 94 27.88 12.44 27.90
CA SER A 94 27.89 13.42 28.98
C SER A 94 26.92 14.58 28.78
N ASN A 95 26.48 14.81 27.55
CA ASN A 95 25.60 15.89 27.21
C ASN A 95 24.30 15.36 26.64
N VAL A 96 23.18 15.74 27.26
CA VAL A 96 21.83 15.40 26.84
C VAL A 96 21.08 16.68 26.49
N ASN A 97 20.63 16.82 25.27
CA ASN A 97 19.75 17.92 24.86
C ASN A 97 18.37 17.38 24.53
N ILE A 98 17.34 17.99 25.10
CA ILE A 98 15.94 17.64 24.88
C ILE A 98 15.32 18.78 24.08
N PHE A 99 14.85 18.49 22.88
CA PHE A 99 14.15 19.42 22.00
C PHE A 99 12.65 19.20 22.09
N ASN A 100 11.92 20.26 22.27
CA ASN A 100 10.47 20.25 22.23
C ASN A 100 9.99 20.73 20.86
N PRO A 101 9.42 19.84 20.01
CA PRO A 101 9.00 20.22 18.67
C PRO A 101 7.80 21.16 18.61
N TYR A 102 7.09 21.37 19.73
CA TYR A 102 5.88 22.18 19.76
C TYR A 102 6.13 23.66 20.07
N ASP A 103 7.20 23.98 20.77
CA ASP A 103 7.53 25.36 21.16
C ASP A 103 8.96 25.77 20.80
N GLY A 104 9.74 24.87 20.19
CA GLY A 104 11.14 25.09 19.83
C GLY A 104 12.09 25.18 20.99
N SER A 105 11.64 24.89 22.23
CA SER A 105 12.51 24.98 23.41
C SER A 105 13.54 23.84 23.44
N ILE A 106 14.72 24.15 23.98
CA ILE A 106 15.81 23.20 24.15
C ILE A 106 16.23 23.21 25.63
N ILE A 107 16.21 22.02 26.24
CA ILE A 107 16.68 21.83 27.61
C ILE A 107 17.96 21.01 27.55
N GLY A 108 19.08 21.61 27.95
CA GLY A 108 20.37 20.91 28.10
C GLY A 108 20.50 20.34 29.51
N LEU A 109 20.79 19.07 29.59
CA LEU A 109 21.16 18.38 30.84
C LEU A 109 22.61 17.93 30.74
N THR A 110 23.39 18.21 31.74
CA THR A 110 24.73 17.62 31.90
C THR A 110 24.59 16.47 32.87
N THR A 111 24.88 15.26 32.43
CA THR A 111 24.90 14.10 33.34
C THR A 111 26.09 14.23 34.25
N LYS A 112 25.87 14.14 35.55
CA LYS A 112 26.99 14.06 36.49
C LYS A 112 27.67 12.69 36.36
N ASN A 113 28.99 12.64 36.50
CA ASN A 113 29.73 11.40 36.46
C ASN A 113 29.09 10.34 37.39
N GLY A 114 28.45 9.33 36.78
CA GLY A 114 27.80 8.22 37.48
C GLY A 114 26.27 8.16 37.39
N GLU A 115 25.59 9.13 36.76
CA GLU A 115 24.17 8.97 36.42
C GLU A 115 24.07 8.08 35.18
N GLU A 116 23.40 6.94 35.35
CA GLU A 116 23.20 5.94 34.27
C GLU A 116 21.83 6.03 33.64
N SER A 117 20.97 6.97 34.06
CA SER A 117 19.62 7.11 33.53
C SER A 117 19.09 8.54 33.49
N VAL A 118 18.23 8.84 32.53
CA VAL A 118 17.50 10.11 32.40
C VAL A 118 16.01 9.84 32.45
N SER A 119 15.28 10.68 33.18
CA SER A 119 13.81 10.67 33.18
C SER A 119 13.29 11.86 32.35
N ILE A 120 12.35 11.61 31.48
CA ILE A 120 11.75 12.60 30.60
C ILE A 120 10.24 12.54 30.73
N PHE A 121 9.66 13.71 30.97
CA PHE A 121 8.23 13.88 30.98
C PHE A 121 7.69 13.97 29.54
N LEU A 122 6.83 13.04 29.17
CA LEU A 122 6.13 12.98 27.88
C LEU A 122 4.65 13.26 28.11
N GLU A 123 4.17 14.38 27.61
CA GLU A 123 2.75 14.69 27.61
C GLU A 123 1.98 13.70 26.71
N ALA A 124 0.68 13.54 26.99
CA ALA A 124 -0.22 12.74 26.17
C ALA A 124 -0.17 13.13 24.70
N ASN A 125 -0.06 12.16 23.80
CA ASN A 125 -0.04 12.36 22.35
C ASN A 125 1.04 13.36 21.86
N LYS A 126 2.17 13.47 22.59
CA LYS A 126 3.27 14.37 22.21
C LYS A 126 4.61 13.67 22.11
N SER A 127 5.53 14.33 21.42
CA SER A 127 6.89 13.86 21.17
C SER A 127 7.96 14.76 21.78
N LYS A 128 9.14 14.18 21.97
CA LYS A 128 10.38 14.88 22.31
C LYS A 128 11.51 14.29 21.47
N ILE A 129 12.47 15.13 21.12
CA ILE A 129 13.71 14.70 20.47
C ILE A 129 14.84 14.84 21.48
N ILE A 130 15.68 13.81 21.58
CA ILE A 130 16.79 13.77 22.50
C ILE A 130 18.06 13.56 21.71
N SER A 131 19.04 14.42 21.95
CA SER A 131 20.40 14.27 21.45
C SER A 131 21.31 13.86 22.61
N LEU A 132 22.00 12.74 22.45
CA LEU A 132 23.00 12.21 23.39
C LEU A 132 24.38 12.38 22.75
N LYS A 133 25.27 13.15 23.38
CA LYS A 133 26.62 13.42 22.88
C LYS A 133 27.70 12.97 23.87
N SER A 134 28.76 12.39 23.32
CA SER A 134 30.01 12.18 24.08
C SER A 134 30.82 13.48 24.14
N ASP A 135 31.71 13.58 25.16
CA ASP A 135 32.53 14.79 25.39
C ASP A 135 33.59 15.10 24.32
N ASN A 136 33.64 14.33 23.26
CA ASN A 136 34.63 14.52 22.21
C ASN A 136 34.21 15.65 21.23
N ASN A 137 35.19 16.48 20.84
CA ASN A 137 35.05 17.63 19.93
C ASN A 137 34.66 17.26 18.48
N TYR A 138 33.59 16.51 18.30
CA TYR A 138 33.09 16.22 16.96
C TYR A 138 31.93 17.15 16.60
N GLU A 139 31.88 17.52 15.33
CA GLU A 139 30.78 18.28 14.77
C GLU A 139 29.47 17.50 14.99
N SER A 140 28.49 18.14 15.59
CA SER A 140 27.18 17.54 15.87
C SER A 140 26.41 17.33 14.57
N CYS A 141 25.83 16.16 14.39
CA CYS A 141 24.91 15.90 13.30
C CYS A 141 23.59 16.65 13.44
N TRP A 142 23.28 17.10 14.66
CA TRP A 142 22.09 17.86 14.99
C TRP A 142 22.50 19.15 15.70
N THR A 143 22.43 20.27 15.02
CA THR A 143 22.81 21.57 15.59
C THR A 143 21.57 22.42 15.88
N LYS A 144 21.73 23.39 16.80
CA LYS A 144 20.66 24.37 17.04
C LYS A 144 20.29 25.13 15.78
N SER A 145 21.25 25.43 14.91
CA SER A 145 20.96 26.11 13.65
C SER A 145 20.12 25.26 12.69
N MET A 146 20.34 23.96 12.62
CA MET A 146 19.49 23.04 11.83
C MET A 146 18.08 22.92 12.40
N TRP A 147 17.93 23.06 13.70
CA TRP A 147 16.64 23.12 14.36
C TRP A 147 15.91 24.44 14.12
N ASP A 148 16.61 25.55 14.26
CA ASP A 148 16.03 26.89 14.12
C ASP A 148 15.74 27.26 12.65
N ASP A 149 16.53 26.71 11.70
CA ASP A 149 16.43 26.95 10.25
C ASP A 149 16.73 25.64 9.49
N PRO A 150 15.78 24.72 9.41
CA PRO A 150 15.96 23.45 8.72
C PRO A 150 16.08 23.63 7.21
N ASN A 151 16.73 22.70 6.53
CA ASN A 151 16.80 22.70 5.08
C ASN A 151 15.39 22.69 4.47
N ARG A 152 15.23 23.45 3.39
CA ARG A 152 13.95 23.61 2.69
C ARG A 152 13.35 22.27 2.22
N GLU A 153 14.16 21.26 1.94
CA GLU A 153 13.69 19.92 1.54
C GLU A 153 12.85 19.21 2.61
N TYR A 154 12.96 19.65 3.88
CA TYR A 154 12.17 19.13 5.00
C TYR A 154 10.92 19.96 5.30
N PHE A 155 10.69 21.04 4.57
CA PHE A 155 9.49 21.84 4.75
C PHE A 155 8.28 21.11 4.19
N PRO A 156 7.09 21.30 4.80
CA PRO A 156 5.89 20.63 4.33
C PRO A 156 5.51 21.06 2.91
N ILE A 157 4.97 20.12 2.16
CA ILE A 157 4.34 20.32 0.86
C ILE A 157 2.83 20.22 1.08
N ILE A 158 2.07 21.15 0.53
CA ILE A 158 0.62 21.11 0.66
C ILE A 158 -0.01 20.32 -0.47
N ARG A 159 -0.88 19.35 -0.14
CA ARG A 159 -1.74 18.70 -1.11
C ARG A 159 -2.82 19.69 -1.54
N TRP A 160 -2.76 20.07 -2.80
CA TRP A 160 -3.61 21.10 -3.39
C TRP A 160 -4.66 20.47 -4.30
N TRP A 161 -5.81 20.24 -3.74
CA TRP A 161 -6.90 19.61 -4.44
C TRP A 161 -7.60 20.59 -5.38
N TRP A 162 -7.59 20.25 -6.66
CA TRP A 162 -8.36 20.93 -7.66
C TRP A 162 -9.63 20.13 -7.97
N PRO A 163 -10.82 20.75 -8.03
CA PRO A 163 -12.03 20.05 -8.43
C PRO A 163 -12.01 19.81 -9.96
N GLY A 164 -11.31 18.76 -10.37
CA GLY A 164 -10.95 18.55 -11.78
C GLY A 164 -10.09 19.71 -12.31
N ASN A 165 -10.56 20.37 -13.40
CA ASN A 165 -9.95 21.62 -13.93
C ASN A 165 -10.77 22.88 -13.61
N ALA A 166 -11.72 22.82 -12.68
CA ALA A 166 -12.54 23.98 -12.29
C ALA A 166 -11.78 24.94 -11.38
N VAL A 167 -10.70 25.51 -11.88
CA VAL A 167 -9.80 26.45 -11.18
C VAL A 167 -9.76 27.80 -11.88
N ASN A 168 -9.35 28.83 -11.13
CA ASN A 168 -9.26 30.21 -11.61
C ASN A 168 -7.86 30.76 -11.34
N ILE A 169 -7.22 31.36 -12.35
CA ILE A 169 -5.83 31.83 -12.26
C ILE A 169 -5.62 32.82 -11.13
N ASP A 170 -6.54 33.77 -10.92
CA ASP A 170 -6.39 34.76 -9.85
C ASP A 170 -6.41 34.10 -8.45
N GLN A 171 -7.24 33.05 -8.30
CA GLN A 171 -7.30 32.28 -7.07
C GLN A 171 -6.06 31.40 -6.89
N LEU A 172 -5.57 30.75 -7.97
CA LEU A 172 -4.33 29.96 -7.94
C LEU A 172 -3.14 30.82 -7.52
N GLU A 173 -3.02 32.04 -8.07
CA GLU A 173 -1.95 32.97 -7.68
C GLU A 173 -2.04 33.38 -6.21
N LYS A 174 -3.25 33.69 -5.75
CA LYS A 174 -3.49 34.07 -4.35
C LYS A 174 -3.11 32.93 -3.41
N GLU A 175 -3.51 31.71 -3.71
CA GLU A 175 -3.22 30.53 -2.88
C GLU A 175 -1.72 30.22 -2.85
N LEU A 176 -1.01 30.27 -3.99
CA LEU A 176 0.44 30.08 -4.04
C LEU A 176 1.19 31.10 -3.15
N ASN A 177 0.76 32.38 -3.18
CA ASN A 177 1.34 33.40 -2.30
C ASN A 177 1.06 33.09 -0.81
N ILE A 178 -0.13 32.60 -0.47
CA ILE A 178 -0.47 32.18 0.89
C ILE A 178 0.41 31.02 1.33
N PHE A 179 0.57 29.99 0.50
CA PHE A 179 1.41 28.83 0.81
C PHE A 179 2.86 29.22 1.04
N LYS A 180 3.42 30.10 0.22
CA LYS A 180 4.78 30.65 0.43
C LYS A 180 4.91 31.35 1.76
N VAL A 181 3.96 32.24 2.09
CA VAL A 181 3.96 33.00 3.35
C VAL A 181 3.77 32.08 4.56
N ALA A 182 2.98 31.02 4.40
CA ALA A 182 2.76 30.02 5.44
C ALA A 182 3.94 29.07 5.68
N GLY A 183 5.01 29.14 4.85
CA GLY A 183 6.22 28.36 5.05
C GLY A 183 6.23 27.00 4.36
N PHE A 184 5.32 26.74 3.42
CA PHE A 184 5.39 25.53 2.60
C PHE A 184 6.55 25.62 1.58
N SER A 185 7.22 24.47 1.33
CA SER A 185 8.25 24.38 0.29
C SER A 185 7.69 24.13 -1.09
N GLY A 186 6.47 23.65 -1.20
CA GLY A 186 5.86 23.32 -2.47
C GLY A 186 4.39 22.94 -2.39
N VAL A 187 3.85 22.57 -3.53
CA VAL A 187 2.48 22.11 -3.70
C VAL A 187 2.47 20.77 -4.43
N GLU A 188 1.54 19.89 -4.07
CA GLU A 188 1.17 18.72 -4.86
C GLU A 188 -0.20 18.96 -5.46
N ILE A 189 -0.27 19.04 -6.77
CA ILE A 189 -1.54 19.24 -7.48
C ILE A 189 -2.19 17.88 -7.70
N GLN A 190 -3.36 17.70 -7.09
CA GLN A 190 -4.22 16.53 -7.30
C GLN A 190 -5.57 16.98 -7.84
N THR A 191 -5.91 16.52 -9.05
CA THR A 191 -7.18 16.81 -9.69
C THR A 191 -8.22 15.77 -9.29
N LEU A 192 -9.17 16.15 -8.45
CA LEU A 192 -10.02 15.23 -7.73
C LEU A 192 -11.46 15.75 -7.65
N THR A 193 -12.44 14.89 -7.88
CA THR A 193 -13.87 15.24 -7.81
C THR A 193 -14.59 14.64 -6.60
N ILE A 194 -13.92 13.84 -5.78
CA ILE A 194 -14.50 13.26 -4.55
C ILE A 194 -14.94 14.37 -3.59
N GLY A 195 -16.06 14.13 -2.92
CA GLY A 195 -16.69 15.10 -2.01
C GLY A 195 -17.58 16.13 -2.71
N LEU A 196 -17.59 16.18 -4.04
CA LEU A 196 -18.53 17.00 -4.78
C LEU A 196 -19.85 16.24 -4.99
N SER A 197 -20.97 16.88 -4.62
CA SER A 197 -22.29 16.28 -4.88
C SER A 197 -22.57 16.14 -6.38
N ASN A 198 -23.37 15.15 -6.78
CA ASN A 198 -23.80 14.95 -8.16
C ASN A 198 -24.41 16.23 -8.78
N ALA A 199 -25.17 17.00 -7.98
CA ALA A 199 -25.72 18.28 -8.43
C ALA A 199 -24.60 19.32 -8.71
N HIS A 200 -23.53 19.33 -7.92
CA HIS A 200 -22.38 20.21 -8.10
C HIS A 200 -21.55 19.81 -9.33
N LEU A 201 -21.30 18.52 -9.50
CA LEU A 201 -20.62 17.96 -10.66
C LEU A 201 -21.35 18.34 -11.95
N LYS A 202 -22.65 18.08 -12.02
CA LYS A 202 -23.49 18.41 -13.19
C LYS A 202 -23.55 19.92 -13.49
N LYS A 203 -23.65 20.75 -12.44
CA LYS A 203 -23.69 22.21 -12.61
C LYS A 203 -22.39 22.77 -13.18
N ASN A 204 -21.25 22.19 -12.85
CA ASN A 204 -19.91 22.67 -13.21
C ASN A 204 -19.19 21.75 -14.21
N GLU A 205 -19.89 20.82 -14.83
CA GLU A 205 -19.36 19.79 -15.73
C GLU A 205 -18.40 20.36 -16.79
N GLN A 206 -18.76 21.48 -17.40
CA GLN A 206 -17.96 22.15 -18.44
C GLN A 206 -16.58 22.63 -17.97
N ASN A 207 -16.38 22.75 -16.67
CA ASN A 207 -15.10 23.21 -16.09
C ASN A 207 -14.36 22.07 -15.38
N ILE A 208 -15.08 21.16 -14.72
CA ILE A 208 -14.52 20.06 -13.94
C ILE A 208 -13.86 19.02 -14.84
N PHE A 209 -14.62 18.49 -15.81
CA PHE A 209 -14.18 17.38 -16.67
C PHE A 209 -13.34 17.85 -17.87
N LYS A 210 -12.24 18.54 -17.56
CA LYS A 210 -11.28 19.06 -18.54
C LYS A 210 -9.83 18.74 -18.22
N VAL A 211 -9.59 17.79 -17.31
CA VAL A 211 -8.23 17.32 -17.05
C VAL A 211 -7.65 16.74 -18.34
N GLY A 212 -6.42 17.16 -18.66
CA GLY A 212 -5.73 16.73 -19.88
C GLY A 212 -6.05 17.53 -21.16
N ASP A 213 -6.93 18.53 -21.12
CA ASP A 213 -7.17 19.42 -22.25
C ASP A 213 -6.20 20.64 -22.26
N ALA A 214 -6.29 21.48 -23.31
CA ALA A 214 -5.43 22.64 -23.47
C ALA A 214 -5.58 23.66 -22.33
N SER A 215 -6.79 23.82 -21.76
CA SER A 215 -7.03 24.74 -20.64
C SER A 215 -6.37 24.24 -19.35
N PHE A 216 -6.41 22.94 -19.12
CA PHE A 216 -5.71 22.31 -18.00
C PHE A 216 -4.21 22.54 -18.06
N PHE A 217 -3.59 22.27 -19.20
CA PHE A 217 -2.15 22.50 -19.36
C PHE A 217 -1.78 23.98 -19.30
N SER A 218 -2.66 24.89 -19.72
CA SER A 218 -2.46 26.33 -19.54
C SER A 218 -2.42 26.71 -18.05
N ASN A 219 -3.36 26.19 -17.25
CA ASN A 219 -3.40 26.42 -15.81
C ASN A 219 -2.16 25.84 -15.12
N LEU A 220 -1.74 24.62 -15.47
CA LEU A 220 -0.50 24.03 -14.94
C LEU A 220 0.72 24.85 -15.28
N LYS A 221 0.89 25.27 -16.54
CA LYS A 221 2.02 26.14 -16.95
C LYS A 221 2.08 27.43 -16.16
N TYR A 222 0.91 28.04 -15.92
CA TYR A 222 0.83 29.23 -15.06
C TYR A 222 1.35 28.93 -13.65
N VAL A 223 0.88 27.83 -13.03
CA VAL A 223 1.32 27.42 -11.70
C VAL A 223 2.82 27.17 -11.66
N PHE A 224 3.38 26.41 -12.62
CA PHE A 224 4.82 26.18 -12.70
C PHE A 224 5.63 27.48 -12.82
N SER A 225 5.15 28.41 -13.63
CA SER A 225 5.80 29.74 -13.78
C SER A 225 5.78 30.52 -12.47
N LYS A 226 4.61 30.57 -11.82
CA LYS A 226 4.43 31.33 -10.58
C LYS A 226 5.13 30.65 -9.38
N ALA A 227 5.08 29.34 -9.29
CA ALA A 227 5.79 28.58 -8.28
C ALA A 227 7.32 28.81 -8.38
N LYS A 228 7.87 28.86 -9.60
CA LYS A 228 9.28 29.20 -9.83
C LYS A 228 9.63 30.60 -9.34
N GLU A 229 8.77 31.61 -9.56
CA GLU A 229 8.95 32.95 -9.02
C GLU A 229 8.99 32.97 -7.48
N LEU A 230 8.12 32.16 -6.87
CA LEU A 230 7.96 32.07 -5.42
C LEU A 230 8.93 31.06 -4.78
N GLU A 231 9.79 30.43 -5.57
CA GLU A 231 10.67 29.34 -5.11
C GLU A 231 9.87 28.23 -4.41
N LEU A 232 8.77 27.80 -5.00
CA LEU A 232 7.98 26.66 -4.58
C LEU A 232 8.21 25.47 -5.51
N ASP A 233 8.30 24.27 -4.96
CA ASP A 233 8.32 23.05 -5.74
C ASP A 233 6.91 22.69 -6.20
N VAL A 234 6.80 21.97 -7.32
CA VAL A 234 5.52 21.47 -7.82
C VAL A 234 5.63 19.99 -8.06
N ASP A 235 4.84 19.22 -7.32
CA ASP A 235 4.57 17.82 -7.57
C ASP A 235 3.22 17.68 -8.27
N LEU A 236 3.07 16.66 -9.07
CA LEU A 236 1.80 16.30 -9.71
C LEU A 236 1.42 14.87 -9.32
N THR A 237 0.18 14.65 -8.95
CA THR A 237 -0.35 13.28 -8.93
C THR A 237 -0.35 12.74 -10.36
N LEU A 238 0.17 11.53 -10.56
CA LEU A 238 0.19 10.89 -11.88
C LEU A 238 -1.21 10.38 -12.22
N GLY A 239 -2.01 11.26 -12.79
CA GLY A 239 -3.39 11.02 -13.14
C GLY A 239 -4.39 11.96 -12.47
N SER A 240 -5.66 11.63 -12.55
CA SER A 240 -6.76 12.34 -11.90
C SER A 240 -7.62 11.34 -11.15
N GLY A 241 -7.66 11.46 -9.84
CA GLY A 241 -8.22 10.44 -8.95
C GLY A 241 -7.25 9.29 -8.70
N TRP A 242 -7.73 8.21 -8.11
CA TRP A 242 -6.98 6.97 -7.84
C TRP A 242 -7.90 5.74 -7.98
N SER A 243 -7.45 4.51 -8.24
CA SER A 243 -6.06 4.13 -8.55
C SER A 243 -5.63 4.56 -9.96
N SER A 244 -4.43 4.06 -10.42
CA SER A 244 -3.94 4.36 -11.77
C SER A 244 -4.91 3.91 -12.85
N GLY A 245 -5.33 4.83 -13.72
CA GLY A 245 -6.28 4.53 -14.79
C GLY A 245 -6.85 5.78 -15.47
N GLY A 246 -7.95 5.61 -16.17
CA GLY A 246 -8.62 6.71 -16.85
C GLY A 246 -9.49 6.27 -18.03
N PRO A 247 -10.28 7.19 -18.63
CA PRO A 247 -11.17 6.87 -19.75
C PRO A 247 -10.44 6.53 -21.06
N PHE A 248 -9.13 6.70 -21.09
CA PHE A 248 -8.26 6.35 -22.21
C PHE A 248 -7.76 4.90 -22.17
N ILE A 249 -7.95 4.18 -21.05
CA ILE A 249 -7.64 2.76 -20.94
C ILE A 249 -8.67 1.95 -21.74
N LYS A 250 -8.18 1.17 -22.70
CA LYS A 250 -9.02 0.42 -23.64
C LYS A 250 -8.62 -1.04 -23.80
N ASN A 251 -7.34 -1.34 -23.65
CA ASN A 251 -6.80 -2.66 -23.99
C ASN A 251 -6.45 -3.49 -22.76
N PHE A 252 -6.11 -2.86 -21.66
CA PHE A 252 -5.58 -3.54 -20.49
C PHE A 252 -6.21 -3.02 -19.18
N PRO A 253 -7.56 -3.13 -19.04
CA PRO A 253 -8.21 -2.88 -17.77
C PRO A 253 -7.86 -3.98 -16.77
N ALA A 254 -8.05 -3.70 -15.47
CA ALA A 254 -7.84 -4.67 -14.40
C ALA A 254 -8.71 -5.92 -14.60
N GLN A 255 -8.08 -7.10 -14.50
CA GLN A 255 -8.71 -8.40 -14.70
C GLN A 255 -8.94 -9.13 -13.38
N GLN A 256 -9.93 -10.02 -13.37
CA GLN A 256 -10.22 -10.90 -12.24
C GLN A 256 -10.67 -12.28 -12.70
N LEU A 257 -10.61 -13.24 -11.78
CA LEU A 257 -11.38 -14.48 -11.91
C LEU A 257 -12.63 -14.41 -11.05
N VAL A 258 -13.69 -14.96 -11.61
CA VAL A 258 -14.98 -15.18 -10.94
C VAL A 258 -15.40 -16.63 -11.15
N LYS A 259 -16.35 -17.13 -10.34
CA LYS A 259 -16.78 -18.53 -10.44
C LYS A 259 -18.27 -18.69 -10.32
N SER A 260 -18.74 -19.78 -10.89
CA SER A 260 -20.01 -20.42 -10.52
C SER A 260 -19.78 -21.87 -10.14
N GLU A 261 -20.72 -22.46 -9.43
CA GLU A 261 -20.58 -23.84 -8.95
C GLU A 261 -21.89 -24.62 -8.93
N ILE A 262 -21.76 -25.94 -9.01
CA ILE A 262 -22.86 -26.88 -8.81
C ILE A 262 -22.45 -28.00 -7.87
N GLU A 263 -23.39 -28.46 -7.04
CA GLU A 263 -23.20 -29.63 -6.20
C GLU A 263 -23.89 -30.85 -6.83
N LEU A 264 -23.20 -31.96 -6.90
CA LEU A 264 -23.69 -33.19 -7.48
C LEU A 264 -23.50 -34.36 -6.51
N LYS A 265 -24.42 -35.34 -6.59
CA LYS A 265 -24.33 -36.56 -5.81
C LYS A 265 -24.23 -37.79 -6.76
N GLY A 266 -23.11 -38.45 -6.70
CA GLY A 266 -22.83 -39.67 -7.48
C GLY A 266 -23.25 -40.96 -6.78
N PRO A 267 -23.17 -42.09 -7.50
CA PRO A 267 -22.62 -42.17 -8.86
C PRO A 267 -23.56 -41.58 -9.91
N LEU A 268 -22.98 -40.84 -10.87
CA LEU A 268 -23.75 -40.08 -11.83
C LEU A 268 -22.99 -39.95 -13.16
N ASN A 269 -23.69 -40.11 -14.28
CA ASN A 269 -23.18 -39.79 -15.61
C ASN A 269 -24.26 -38.95 -16.32
N ILE A 270 -24.01 -37.65 -16.44
CA ILE A 270 -24.96 -36.69 -17.02
C ILE A 270 -24.25 -35.60 -17.79
N GLU A 271 -25.04 -34.89 -18.62
CA GLU A 271 -24.68 -33.61 -19.16
C GLU A 271 -25.29 -32.49 -18.29
N VAL A 272 -24.49 -31.49 -17.92
CA VAL A 272 -24.96 -30.30 -17.20
C VAL A 272 -24.72 -29.06 -18.03
N ALA A 273 -25.68 -28.14 -17.97
CA ALA A 273 -25.51 -26.82 -18.54
C ALA A 273 -24.62 -25.97 -17.61
N GLU A 274 -23.99 -24.97 -18.20
CA GLU A 274 -23.23 -23.97 -17.49
C GLU A 274 -24.13 -23.21 -16.49
N PRO A 275 -23.73 -23.10 -15.21
CA PRO A 275 -24.52 -22.34 -14.24
C PRO A 275 -24.34 -20.82 -14.45
N SER A 276 -25.35 -20.05 -14.07
CA SER A 276 -25.24 -18.58 -14.07
C SER A 276 -24.26 -18.10 -13.02
N ILE A 277 -23.60 -16.98 -13.31
CA ILE A 277 -22.75 -16.28 -12.37
C ILE A 277 -23.57 -15.22 -11.67
N GLU A 278 -23.39 -15.09 -10.36
CA GLU A 278 -23.98 -14.02 -9.55
C GLU A 278 -22.96 -12.88 -9.38
N ASP A 279 -23.46 -11.64 -9.24
CA ASP A 279 -22.61 -10.48 -8.98
C ASP A 279 -21.80 -10.70 -7.70
N PRO A 280 -20.48 -10.50 -7.72
CA PRO A 280 -19.66 -10.66 -6.54
C PRO A 280 -20.08 -9.72 -5.41
N PHE A 281 -20.01 -10.21 -4.17
CA PHE A 281 -20.37 -9.42 -2.98
C PHE A 281 -19.60 -8.09 -2.92
N PHE A 282 -18.31 -8.10 -3.26
CA PHE A 282 -17.47 -6.90 -3.19
C PHE A 282 -17.98 -5.77 -4.09
N ALA A 283 -18.53 -6.07 -5.25
CA ALA A 283 -19.06 -5.06 -6.19
C ALA A 283 -20.24 -4.31 -5.55
N ASN A 284 -21.17 -5.05 -4.97
CA ASN A 284 -22.32 -4.46 -4.28
C ASN A 284 -21.89 -3.68 -3.04
N ALA A 285 -20.98 -4.22 -2.23
CA ALA A 285 -20.50 -3.58 -1.01
C ALA A 285 -19.72 -2.29 -1.33
N THR A 286 -18.87 -2.30 -2.35
CA THR A 286 -18.11 -1.13 -2.76
C THR A 286 -19.00 -0.03 -3.29
N ASN A 287 -19.96 -0.36 -4.16
CA ASN A 287 -20.90 0.61 -4.73
C ASN A 287 -21.87 1.18 -3.68
N TRP A 288 -22.08 0.47 -2.58
CA TRP A 288 -22.83 1.01 -1.45
C TRP A 288 -22.06 2.11 -0.70
N VAL A 289 -20.73 2.01 -0.65
CA VAL A 289 -19.86 3.01 0.00
C VAL A 289 -19.57 4.18 -0.94
N VAL A 290 -19.21 3.89 -2.18
CA VAL A 290 -18.95 4.91 -3.22
C VAL A 290 -19.66 4.48 -4.51
N GLU A 291 -20.72 5.20 -4.85
CA GLU A 291 -21.55 4.92 -6.03
C GLU A 291 -20.72 4.91 -7.31
N ASN A 292 -20.97 3.95 -8.18
CA ASN A 292 -20.32 3.76 -9.49
C ASN A 292 -18.81 3.43 -9.45
N THR A 293 -18.29 2.95 -8.35
CA THR A 293 -16.89 2.48 -8.29
C THR A 293 -16.69 1.22 -9.10
N ILE A 294 -17.62 0.28 -9.04
CA ILE A 294 -17.63 -0.93 -9.87
C ILE A 294 -18.76 -0.79 -10.90
N GLY A 295 -18.42 -0.93 -12.17
CA GLY A 295 -19.36 -0.92 -13.27
C GLY A 295 -20.19 -2.21 -13.38
N GLU A 296 -20.92 -2.37 -14.47
CA GLU A 296 -21.67 -3.59 -14.76
C GLU A 296 -20.75 -4.79 -14.89
N PHE A 297 -21.12 -5.89 -14.25
CA PHE A 297 -20.30 -7.08 -14.09
C PHE A 297 -20.35 -8.04 -15.29
N ASP A 298 -21.33 -7.97 -16.15
CA ASP A 298 -21.84 -9.06 -16.98
C ASP A 298 -21.21 -9.22 -18.37
N SER A 299 -20.22 -8.41 -18.73
CA SER A 299 -19.67 -8.46 -20.09
C SER A 299 -18.42 -9.36 -20.17
N ASP A 300 -18.36 -10.12 -21.27
CA ASP A 300 -17.17 -10.77 -21.80
C ASP A 300 -16.48 -11.80 -20.86
N LEU A 301 -17.28 -12.68 -20.23
CA LEU A 301 -16.81 -13.79 -19.45
C LEU A 301 -16.07 -14.82 -20.34
N GLU A 302 -14.79 -15.03 -20.08
CA GLU A 302 -13.99 -16.06 -20.74
C GLU A 302 -13.76 -17.26 -19.79
N LEU A 303 -14.21 -18.45 -20.20
CA LEU A 303 -14.03 -19.67 -19.42
C LEU A 303 -12.54 -20.05 -19.34
N VAL A 304 -12.00 -20.08 -18.14
CA VAL A 304 -10.58 -20.35 -17.85
C VAL A 304 -10.36 -21.82 -17.47
N SER A 305 -11.25 -22.36 -16.64
CA SER A 305 -11.10 -23.71 -16.10
C SER A 305 -12.45 -24.26 -15.63
N ILE A 306 -12.63 -25.58 -15.79
CA ILE A 306 -13.67 -26.34 -15.08
C ILE A 306 -12.99 -27.38 -14.23
N SER A 307 -13.23 -27.35 -12.93
CA SER A 307 -12.64 -28.30 -12.00
C SER A 307 -13.69 -28.98 -11.15
N SER A 308 -13.37 -30.16 -10.65
CA SER A 308 -14.21 -30.92 -9.73
C SER A 308 -13.45 -31.26 -8.46
N ALA A 309 -14.15 -31.27 -7.32
CA ALA A 309 -13.63 -31.73 -6.05
C ALA A 309 -14.67 -32.58 -5.32
N GLN A 310 -14.22 -33.58 -4.60
CA GLN A 310 -15.09 -34.39 -3.75
C GLN A 310 -15.29 -33.71 -2.39
N ILE A 311 -16.54 -33.69 -1.92
CA ILE A 311 -16.90 -33.19 -0.60
C ILE A 311 -16.85 -34.36 0.38
N ILE A 312 -16.11 -34.20 1.46
CA ILE A 312 -16.15 -35.10 2.61
C ILE A 312 -16.51 -34.31 3.88
N LYS A 313 -17.09 -35.02 4.86
CA LYS A 313 -17.30 -34.43 6.19
C LYS A 313 -16.21 -34.91 7.13
N LYS A 314 -15.46 -33.97 7.71
CA LYS A 314 -14.42 -34.25 8.69
C LYS A 314 -14.50 -33.22 9.81
N ASP A 315 -14.53 -33.66 11.06
CA ASP A 315 -14.63 -32.78 12.24
C ASP A 315 -15.87 -31.85 12.22
N ASP A 316 -17.01 -32.40 11.73
CA ASP A 316 -18.29 -31.72 11.48
C ASP A 316 -18.28 -30.60 10.41
N GLU A 317 -17.17 -30.40 9.72
CA GLU A 317 -17.01 -29.45 8.62
C GLU A 317 -16.94 -30.18 7.26
N GLU A 318 -17.49 -29.53 6.22
CA GLU A 318 -17.29 -29.97 4.83
C GLU A 318 -15.90 -29.56 4.36
N LYS A 319 -15.17 -30.51 3.80
CA LYS A 319 -13.82 -30.30 3.25
C LYS A 319 -13.72 -30.85 1.84
N LEU A 320 -12.98 -30.16 1.00
CA LEU A 320 -12.75 -30.55 -0.38
C LEU A 320 -11.48 -31.38 -0.51
N ILE A 321 -11.57 -32.43 -1.32
CA ILE A 321 -10.44 -33.32 -1.66
C ILE A 321 -10.52 -33.76 -3.13
N ASN A 322 -9.47 -34.39 -3.64
CA ASN A 322 -9.44 -35.02 -4.97
C ASN A 322 -9.76 -34.04 -6.12
N PHE A 323 -9.10 -32.91 -6.13
CA PHE A 323 -9.25 -31.89 -7.18
C PHE A 323 -8.80 -32.41 -8.55
N LYS A 324 -9.61 -32.14 -9.59
CA LYS A 324 -9.32 -32.53 -10.98
C LYS A 324 -9.74 -31.43 -11.93
N ASP A 325 -8.90 -31.13 -12.92
CA ASP A 325 -9.32 -30.38 -14.09
C ASP A 325 -10.14 -31.29 -15.01
N ILE A 326 -11.34 -30.84 -15.35
CA ILE A 326 -12.28 -31.53 -16.24
C ILE A 326 -12.71 -30.61 -17.41
N SER A 327 -11.96 -29.54 -17.68
CA SER A 327 -12.27 -28.58 -18.75
C SER A 327 -12.41 -29.25 -20.12
N THR A 328 -11.63 -30.30 -20.38
CA THR A 328 -11.68 -31.05 -21.65
C THR A 328 -13.01 -31.81 -21.89
N ASN A 329 -13.84 -31.95 -20.88
CA ASN A 329 -15.15 -32.60 -20.97
C ASN A 329 -16.27 -31.61 -21.37
N PHE A 330 -15.94 -30.32 -21.53
CA PHE A 330 -16.87 -29.26 -21.93
C PHE A 330 -16.80 -29.03 -23.43
N ASP A 331 -17.94 -28.99 -24.09
CA ASP A 331 -18.05 -28.84 -25.55
C ASP A 331 -18.36 -27.37 -25.97
N GLY A 332 -18.37 -26.44 -25.01
CA GLY A 332 -18.74 -25.04 -25.21
C GLY A 332 -20.21 -24.74 -24.87
N ASN A 333 -20.99 -25.75 -24.51
CA ASN A 333 -22.40 -25.60 -24.13
C ASN A 333 -22.79 -26.51 -22.97
N LYS A 334 -22.24 -27.73 -22.94
CA LYS A 334 -22.53 -28.73 -21.92
C LYS A 334 -21.26 -29.41 -21.42
N LEU A 335 -21.24 -29.70 -20.14
CA LEU A 335 -20.20 -30.45 -19.47
C LEU A 335 -20.64 -31.93 -19.27
N ASN A 336 -19.88 -32.84 -19.82
CA ASN A 336 -20.08 -34.27 -19.58
C ASN A 336 -19.40 -34.67 -18.26
N ILE A 337 -20.20 -35.13 -17.29
CA ILE A 337 -19.72 -35.47 -15.95
C ILE A 337 -19.92 -36.97 -15.69
N ASP A 338 -18.83 -37.64 -15.34
CA ASP A 338 -18.81 -39.01 -14.83
C ASP A 338 -18.14 -39.02 -13.46
N ILE A 339 -18.93 -39.17 -12.39
CA ILE A 339 -18.47 -39.14 -10.99
C ILE A 339 -18.89 -40.42 -10.26
N GLY A 340 -17.99 -40.92 -9.39
CA GLY A 340 -18.23 -42.06 -8.52
C GLY A 340 -19.15 -41.76 -7.33
N GLU A 341 -19.21 -42.69 -6.39
CA GLU A 341 -19.97 -42.48 -5.16
C GLU A 341 -19.49 -41.26 -4.35
N GLY A 342 -20.42 -40.50 -3.79
CA GLY A 342 -20.13 -39.39 -2.92
C GLY A 342 -20.80 -38.07 -3.38
N LYS A 343 -20.46 -37.01 -2.69
CA LYS A 343 -20.84 -35.61 -3.06
C LYS A 343 -19.65 -34.93 -3.74
N TYR A 344 -19.94 -34.11 -4.72
CA TYR A 344 -18.94 -33.38 -5.48
C TYR A 344 -19.40 -31.95 -5.70
N LYS A 345 -18.43 -31.01 -5.71
CA LYS A 345 -18.59 -29.67 -6.30
C LYS A 345 -17.90 -29.63 -7.65
N VAL A 346 -18.53 -28.99 -8.60
CA VAL A 346 -17.97 -28.68 -9.91
C VAL A 346 -17.98 -27.17 -10.05
N PHE A 347 -16.82 -26.62 -10.37
CA PHE A 347 -16.56 -25.18 -10.44
C PHE A 347 -16.28 -24.79 -11.88
N PHE A 348 -16.95 -23.74 -12.32
CA PHE A 348 -16.66 -23.06 -13.57
C PHE A 348 -16.00 -21.74 -13.22
N VAL A 349 -14.76 -21.54 -13.66
CA VAL A 349 -13.97 -20.33 -13.36
C VAL A 349 -13.79 -19.54 -14.63
N TYR A 350 -14.11 -18.26 -14.56
CA TYR A 350 -14.07 -17.35 -15.70
C TYR A 350 -13.16 -16.18 -15.40
N GLN A 351 -12.56 -15.63 -16.45
CA GLN A 351 -11.86 -14.35 -16.45
C GLN A 351 -12.78 -13.27 -17.02
N ASN A 352 -12.76 -12.08 -16.43
CA ASN A 352 -13.38 -10.88 -16.98
C ASN A 352 -12.72 -9.61 -16.44
N ASP A 353 -13.12 -8.46 -16.97
CA ASP A 353 -12.73 -7.17 -16.44
C ASP A 353 -13.36 -6.95 -15.05
N VAL A 354 -12.59 -6.37 -14.12
CA VAL A 354 -13.12 -5.98 -12.80
C VAL A 354 -14.18 -4.89 -12.92
N SER A 355 -14.16 -4.15 -14.02
CA SER A 355 -14.98 -2.95 -14.23
C SER A 355 -14.79 -1.89 -13.15
N HIS A 356 -13.60 -1.88 -12.51
CA HIS A 356 -13.23 -0.92 -11.48
C HIS A 356 -12.93 0.45 -12.09
N ASN A 357 -13.69 1.46 -11.68
CA ASN A 357 -13.48 2.84 -12.08
C ASN A 357 -12.53 3.59 -11.15
N VAL A 358 -11.71 4.44 -11.73
CA VAL A 358 -10.86 5.38 -10.98
C VAL A 358 -11.74 6.30 -10.14
N LEU A 359 -11.47 6.36 -8.84
CA LEU A 359 -12.23 7.21 -7.91
C LEU A 359 -11.91 8.68 -8.13
N GLY A 360 -12.95 9.51 -8.28
CA GLY A 360 -12.80 10.96 -8.32
C GLY A 360 -12.13 11.52 -9.56
N SER A 361 -12.16 10.82 -10.67
CA SER A 361 -11.55 11.26 -11.92
C SER A 361 -12.19 12.54 -12.49
N GLY A 362 -11.36 13.50 -12.91
CA GLY A 362 -11.76 14.74 -13.57
C GLY A 362 -11.51 14.76 -15.09
N TYR A 363 -11.24 13.62 -15.72
CA TYR A 363 -11.13 13.51 -17.17
C TYR A 363 -12.48 13.70 -17.87
N PRO A 364 -12.49 14.15 -19.13
CA PRO A 364 -13.68 14.09 -19.96
C PRO A 364 -14.26 12.67 -20.00
N ASN A 365 -15.57 12.55 -19.85
CA ASN A 365 -16.31 11.27 -19.81
C ASN A 365 -15.93 10.32 -18.67
N ALA A 366 -15.28 10.80 -17.62
CA ALA A 366 -14.86 9.97 -16.49
C ALA A 366 -16.04 9.32 -15.73
N LEU A 367 -17.22 9.94 -15.78
CA LEU A 367 -18.44 9.39 -15.16
C LEU A 367 -19.04 8.21 -15.94
N GLU A 368 -18.67 8.04 -17.21
CA GLU A 368 -19.19 6.97 -18.05
C GLU A 368 -18.26 5.76 -18.05
N ASN A 369 -16.95 5.99 -18.05
CA ASN A 369 -15.94 4.94 -18.08
C ASN A 369 -14.56 5.53 -17.74
N SER A 370 -13.95 5.10 -16.66
CA SER A 370 -12.61 5.52 -16.24
C SER A 370 -11.89 4.34 -15.59
N LEU A 371 -11.60 3.31 -16.39
CA LEU A 371 -11.12 2.02 -15.88
C LEU A 371 -9.74 2.10 -15.26
N VAL A 372 -9.56 1.38 -14.17
CA VAL A 372 -8.26 1.07 -13.55
C VAL A 372 -7.51 0.09 -14.45
N ILE A 373 -6.20 0.28 -14.59
CA ILE A 373 -5.36 -0.57 -15.43
C ILE A 373 -5.08 -1.93 -14.80
N ASP A 374 -4.69 -2.91 -15.63
CA ASP A 374 -4.11 -4.15 -15.14
C ASP A 374 -2.73 -3.89 -14.53
N HIS A 375 -2.63 -4.03 -13.20
CA HIS A 375 -1.41 -3.87 -12.43
C HIS A 375 -0.54 -5.16 -12.37
N LEU A 376 -0.94 -6.22 -13.06
CA LEU A 376 -0.21 -7.47 -13.14
C LEU A 376 0.36 -7.73 -14.54
N TYR A 377 0.15 -6.80 -15.48
CA TYR A 377 0.61 -6.92 -16.85
C TYR A 377 1.24 -5.63 -17.37
N LYS A 378 2.43 -5.75 -17.94
CA LYS A 378 3.21 -4.62 -18.44
C LYS A 378 2.46 -3.77 -19.48
N GLY A 379 1.57 -4.38 -20.27
CA GLY A 379 0.73 -3.64 -21.22
C GLY A 379 -0.13 -2.56 -20.57
N GLY A 380 -0.61 -2.78 -19.34
CA GLY A 380 -1.40 -1.81 -18.57
C GLY A 380 -0.61 -0.54 -18.25
N ILE A 381 0.56 -0.69 -17.64
CA ILE A 381 1.40 0.47 -17.30
C ILE A 381 1.98 1.15 -18.56
N ASP A 382 2.34 0.41 -19.60
CA ASP A 382 2.85 0.99 -20.84
C ASP A 382 1.77 1.84 -21.54
N GLU A 383 0.52 1.36 -21.59
CA GLU A 383 -0.61 2.15 -22.12
C GLU A 383 -0.85 3.40 -21.28
N TYR A 384 -0.83 3.27 -19.95
CA TYR A 384 -1.03 4.37 -19.01
C TYR A 384 0.03 5.47 -19.16
N LEU A 385 1.30 5.11 -19.11
CA LEU A 385 2.39 6.06 -19.24
C LEU A 385 2.41 6.75 -20.61
N LYS A 386 2.09 6.02 -21.68
CA LYS A 386 1.99 6.58 -23.02
C LYS A 386 0.81 7.55 -23.19
N LYS A 387 -0.35 7.18 -22.65
CA LYS A 387 -1.61 7.96 -22.83
C LYS A 387 -1.73 9.12 -21.86
N LEU A 388 -1.07 9.04 -20.72
CA LEU A 388 -1.11 10.06 -19.68
C LEU A 388 0.27 10.69 -19.44
N GLY A 389 1.25 9.92 -19.03
CA GLY A 389 2.55 10.44 -18.62
C GLY A 389 3.24 11.27 -19.70
N GLU A 390 3.39 10.72 -20.91
CA GLU A 390 3.99 11.45 -22.04
C GLU A 390 3.15 12.68 -22.43
N VAL A 391 1.82 12.54 -22.48
CA VAL A 391 0.91 13.63 -22.82
C VAL A 391 0.98 14.77 -21.81
N TRP A 392 1.10 14.45 -20.52
CA TRP A 392 1.23 15.47 -19.48
C TRP A 392 2.57 16.20 -19.57
N LEU A 393 3.68 15.48 -19.75
CA LEU A 393 5.00 16.09 -19.90
C LEU A 393 5.07 17.00 -21.13
N ASP A 394 4.53 16.57 -22.25
CA ASP A 394 4.43 17.40 -23.47
C ASP A 394 3.54 18.63 -23.21
N GLY A 395 2.39 18.42 -22.57
CA GLY A 395 1.43 19.45 -22.26
C GLY A 395 1.98 20.57 -21.37
N ILE A 396 2.81 20.25 -20.39
CA ILE A 396 3.42 21.25 -19.48
C ILE A 396 4.78 21.78 -19.96
N SER A 397 5.34 21.23 -21.05
CA SER A 397 6.64 21.70 -21.58
C SER A 397 6.66 23.24 -21.74
N PRO A 398 7.77 23.95 -21.35
CA PRO A 398 9.09 23.44 -20.97
C PRO A 398 9.26 23.10 -19.47
N TYR A 399 8.20 23.10 -18.70
CA TYR A 399 8.26 22.80 -17.26
C TYR A 399 8.30 21.28 -17.03
N LYS A 400 8.70 20.90 -15.81
CA LYS A 400 8.75 19.53 -15.32
C LYS A 400 8.38 19.51 -13.84
N PRO A 401 7.60 18.54 -13.35
CA PRO A 401 7.34 18.41 -11.92
C PRO A 401 8.62 17.94 -11.20
N ARG A 402 8.77 18.28 -9.92
CA ARG A 402 9.80 17.73 -9.05
C ARG A 402 9.59 16.23 -8.88
N SER A 403 8.37 15.83 -8.59
CA SER A 403 7.96 14.41 -8.53
C SER A 403 6.60 14.18 -9.19
N PHE A 404 6.42 12.96 -9.70
CA PHE A 404 5.08 12.42 -9.83
C PHE A 404 4.73 11.67 -8.54
N PHE A 405 3.56 11.98 -8.01
CA PHE A 405 2.96 11.27 -6.89
C PHE A 405 2.03 10.17 -7.41
N VAL A 406 2.20 8.98 -6.88
CA VAL A 406 1.30 7.84 -7.08
C VAL A 406 0.61 7.56 -5.76
N ASP A 407 -0.69 7.80 -5.74
CA ASP A 407 -1.55 7.60 -4.57
C ASP A 407 -1.73 6.12 -4.25
N SER A 408 -2.34 5.81 -3.10
CA SER A 408 -2.65 4.46 -2.68
C SER A 408 -3.38 3.68 -3.77
N PHE A 409 -3.05 2.40 -3.93
CA PHE A 409 -3.60 1.63 -5.04
C PHE A 409 -5.05 1.23 -4.85
N GLU A 410 -5.44 0.88 -3.64
CA GLU A 410 -6.81 0.52 -3.25
C GLU A 410 -7.49 -0.47 -4.22
N LEU A 411 -6.70 -1.44 -4.69
CA LEU A 411 -7.14 -2.39 -5.69
C LEU A 411 -8.16 -3.37 -5.11
N ILE A 412 -9.21 -3.62 -5.87
CA ILE A 412 -10.32 -4.51 -5.53
C ILE A 412 -10.62 -5.46 -6.67
N GLY A 413 -11.21 -6.60 -6.36
CA GLY A 413 -11.65 -7.61 -7.32
C GLY A 413 -12.07 -8.88 -6.58
N GLN A 414 -12.69 -9.85 -7.28
CA GLN A 414 -13.02 -11.14 -6.67
C GLN A 414 -11.75 -11.98 -6.45
N LEU A 415 -10.96 -12.15 -7.49
CA LEU A 415 -9.64 -12.76 -7.45
C LEU A 415 -8.78 -12.10 -8.52
N PRO A 416 -7.89 -11.15 -8.19
CA PRO A 416 -7.06 -10.43 -9.14
C PRO A 416 -6.32 -11.37 -10.09
N TRP A 417 -6.34 -11.06 -11.37
CA TRP A 417 -5.82 -11.92 -12.41
C TRP A 417 -5.17 -11.14 -13.55
N SER A 418 -4.52 -11.86 -14.46
CA SER A 418 -3.94 -11.32 -15.69
C SER A 418 -3.69 -12.46 -16.68
N ASP A 419 -3.67 -12.16 -17.95
CA ASP A 419 -3.43 -13.14 -19.04
C ASP A 419 -2.12 -13.93 -18.88
N LYS A 420 -1.12 -13.35 -18.25
CA LYS A 420 0.19 -13.97 -18.04
C LYS A 420 0.31 -14.79 -16.76
N PHE A 421 -0.75 -14.86 -15.98
CA PHE A 421 -0.67 -15.44 -14.64
C PHE A 421 -0.31 -16.93 -14.67
N PHE A 422 -0.95 -17.74 -15.50
CA PHE A 422 -0.64 -19.19 -15.61
C PHE A 422 0.79 -19.45 -16.08
N GLU A 423 1.27 -18.69 -17.06
CA GLU A 423 2.63 -18.82 -17.57
C GLU A 423 3.64 -18.58 -16.43
N LYS A 424 3.48 -17.49 -15.70
CA LYS A 424 4.36 -17.14 -14.59
C LYS A 424 4.22 -18.09 -13.41
N PHE A 425 3.00 -18.51 -13.09
CA PHE A 425 2.76 -19.50 -12.04
C PHE A 425 3.47 -20.82 -12.31
N ASN A 426 3.34 -21.34 -13.54
CA ASN A 426 4.02 -22.58 -13.93
C ASN A 426 5.55 -22.44 -13.93
N GLU A 427 6.07 -21.27 -14.32
CA GLU A 427 7.51 -20.97 -14.25
C GLU A 427 8.02 -21.01 -12.81
N MET A 428 7.28 -20.44 -11.86
CA MET A 428 7.72 -20.31 -10.47
C MET A 428 7.48 -21.58 -9.64
N HIS A 429 6.40 -22.30 -9.89
CA HIS A 429 5.94 -23.39 -9.02
C HIS A 429 5.91 -24.77 -9.69
N GLU A 430 6.06 -24.85 -11.02
CA GLU A 430 6.15 -26.10 -11.79
C GLU A 430 4.96 -27.06 -11.65
N TYR A 431 3.74 -26.54 -11.39
CA TYR A 431 2.51 -27.35 -11.40
C TYR A 431 1.34 -26.57 -12.01
N ASP A 432 0.31 -27.32 -12.46
CA ASP A 432 -0.89 -26.72 -13.03
C ASP A 432 -1.83 -26.20 -11.93
N LEU A 433 -2.13 -24.91 -11.94
CA LEU A 433 -3.00 -24.25 -10.98
C LEU A 433 -4.49 -24.53 -11.25
N ARG A 434 -4.88 -24.87 -12.50
CA ARG A 434 -6.29 -24.97 -12.92
C ARG A 434 -7.16 -25.81 -11.99
N PRO A 435 -6.76 -27.03 -11.58
CA PRO A 435 -7.58 -27.84 -10.68
C PRO A 435 -7.85 -27.18 -9.33
N PHE A 436 -6.98 -26.26 -8.91
CA PHE A 436 -6.94 -25.68 -7.57
C PHE A 436 -7.44 -24.24 -7.52
N LEU A 437 -7.82 -23.63 -8.65
CA LEU A 437 -8.36 -22.27 -8.68
C LEU A 437 -9.48 -22.02 -7.66
N PRO A 438 -10.42 -22.96 -7.42
CA PRO A 438 -11.46 -22.75 -6.42
C PRO A 438 -10.94 -22.47 -5.01
N LEU A 439 -9.73 -22.97 -4.66
CA LEU A 439 -9.13 -22.78 -3.34
C LEU A 439 -8.59 -21.35 -3.12
N LEU A 440 -8.50 -20.56 -4.17
CA LEU A 440 -8.01 -19.19 -4.09
C LEU A 440 -9.10 -18.19 -3.70
N PHE A 441 -10.36 -18.53 -3.92
CA PHE A 441 -11.48 -17.61 -3.67
C PHE A 441 -11.69 -17.37 -2.18
N LYS A 442 -12.02 -16.11 -1.87
CA LYS A 442 -12.51 -15.65 -0.58
C LYS A 442 -13.95 -15.18 -0.74
N GLU A 443 -14.75 -15.38 0.29
CA GLU A 443 -16.18 -15.05 0.25
C GLU A 443 -16.44 -13.58 -0.12
N TYR A 444 -15.60 -12.68 0.40
CA TYR A 444 -15.78 -11.22 0.24
C TYR A 444 -14.84 -10.59 -0.80
N GLY A 445 -14.15 -11.39 -1.60
CA GLY A 445 -13.19 -10.93 -2.62
C GLY A 445 -11.85 -10.48 -2.06
N GLU A 446 -11.02 -9.89 -2.92
CA GLU A 446 -9.69 -9.37 -2.60
C GLU A 446 -9.75 -7.84 -2.45
N SER A 447 -10.07 -7.39 -1.26
CA SER A 447 -9.96 -5.98 -0.88
C SER A 447 -9.51 -5.87 0.56
N LYS A 448 -8.42 -5.17 0.80
CA LYS A 448 -7.90 -4.96 2.16
C LYS A 448 -8.86 -4.17 3.05
N TYR A 449 -9.73 -3.35 2.45
CA TYR A 449 -10.81 -2.67 3.19
C TYR A 449 -11.87 -3.65 3.66
N LEU A 450 -12.30 -4.55 2.77
CA LEU A 450 -13.32 -5.54 3.11
C LEU A 450 -12.81 -6.54 4.15
N TYR A 451 -11.51 -6.91 4.11
CA TYR A 451 -10.91 -7.80 5.11
C TYR A 451 -11.02 -7.27 6.54
N SER A 452 -10.86 -5.96 6.73
CA SER A 452 -10.96 -5.36 8.06
C SER A 452 -12.37 -5.41 8.65
N ILE A 453 -13.39 -5.56 7.80
CA ILE A 453 -14.81 -5.55 8.19
C ILE A 453 -15.36 -6.97 8.25
N PHE A 454 -15.07 -7.81 7.25
CA PHE A 454 -15.70 -9.11 7.04
C PHE A 454 -14.76 -10.30 7.26
N GLY A 455 -13.46 -10.07 7.38
CA GLY A 455 -12.44 -11.11 7.46
C GLY A 455 -11.87 -11.51 6.09
N ASP A 456 -10.86 -12.37 6.11
CA ASP A 456 -10.13 -12.79 4.91
C ASP A 456 -10.03 -14.32 4.75
N GLU A 457 -10.97 -15.04 5.32
CA GLU A 457 -10.96 -16.49 5.31
C GLU A 457 -11.19 -17.08 3.91
N ALA A 458 -10.55 -18.22 3.64
CA ALA A 458 -10.77 -18.97 2.40
C ALA A 458 -12.17 -19.55 2.39
N GLU A 459 -12.85 -19.44 1.25
CA GLU A 459 -14.22 -19.95 1.08
C GLU A 459 -14.31 -21.49 1.23
N TYR A 460 -13.24 -22.21 0.83
CA TYR A 460 -13.20 -23.66 0.90
C TYR A 460 -12.04 -24.15 1.74
N GLN A 461 -12.34 -25.15 2.59
CA GLN A 461 -11.35 -25.81 3.43
C GLN A 461 -10.96 -27.18 2.88
N THR A 462 -9.73 -27.61 3.12
CA THR A 462 -9.21 -28.92 2.75
C THR A 462 -8.70 -29.70 3.98
N THR A 463 -8.48 -30.99 3.85
CA THR A 463 -8.07 -31.84 5.00
C THR A 463 -6.63 -31.59 5.47
N ASN A 464 -5.78 -31.02 4.65
CA ASN A 464 -4.35 -30.87 4.87
C ASN A 464 -3.87 -29.44 4.64
N LYS A 465 -4.77 -28.45 4.76
CA LYS A 465 -4.47 -27.02 4.55
C LYS A 465 -3.91 -26.70 3.15
N LEU A 466 -4.36 -27.48 2.15
CA LEU A 466 -3.95 -27.28 0.77
C LEU A 466 -4.30 -25.87 0.26
N GLN A 467 -5.47 -25.35 0.65
CA GLN A 467 -5.91 -23.99 0.30
C GLN A 467 -4.91 -22.91 0.76
N GLU A 468 -4.30 -23.05 1.94
CA GLU A 468 -3.31 -22.08 2.44
C GLU A 468 -2.07 -22.08 1.53
N ARG A 469 -1.56 -23.27 1.18
CA ARG A 469 -0.35 -23.41 0.34
C ARG A 469 -0.55 -22.91 -1.08
N VAL A 470 -1.67 -23.29 -1.72
CA VAL A 470 -1.97 -22.84 -3.09
C VAL A 470 -2.15 -21.34 -3.13
N ARG A 471 -2.77 -20.78 -2.09
CA ARG A 471 -2.94 -19.34 -1.97
C ARG A 471 -1.61 -18.61 -1.75
N GLU A 472 -0.70 -19.16 -0.96
CA GLU A 472 0.65 -18.62 -0.81
C GLU A 472 1.39 -18.59 -2.16
N ASP A 473 1.35 -19.68 -2.92
CA ASP A 473 1.97 -19.75 -4.25
C ASP A 473 1.35 -18.70 -5.21
N TYR A 474 0.02 -18.54 -5.17
CA TYR A 474 -0.68 -17.49 -5.93
C TYR A 474 -0.23 -16.07 -5.51
N ILE A 475 -0.14 -15.81 -4.22
CA ILE A 475 0.29 -14.50 -3.70
C ILE A 475 1.71 -14.19 -4.18
N LEU A 476 2.64 -15.13 -4.13
CA LEU A 476 4.01 -14.93 -4.59
C LEU A 476 4.08 -14.59 -6.09
N VAL A 477 3.26 -15.20 -6.92
CA VAL A 477 3.17 -14.85 -8.35
C VAL A 477 2.58 -13.48 -8.54
N ARG A 478 1.51 -13.15 -7.82
CA ARG A 478 0.85 -11.85 -7.88
C ARG A 478 1.80 -10.71 -7.47
N GLU A 479 2.55 -10.90 -6.38
CA GLU A 479 3.58 -9.97 -5.93
C GLU A 479 4.69 -9.80 -6.98
N HIS A 480 5.17 -10.91 -7.53
CA HIS A 480 6.18 -10.87 -8.57
C HIS A 480 5.72 -10.08 -9.81
N LEU A 481 4.49 -10.31 -10.28
CA LEU A 481 3.93 -9.60 -11.42
C LEU A 481 3.75 -8.10 -11.09
N PHE A 482 3.18 -7.78 -9.94
CA PHE A 482 3.00 -6.38 -9.53
C PHE A 482 4.33 -5.61 -9.50
N MET A 483 5.36 -6.22 -8.95
CA MET A 483 6.69 -5.61 -8.88
C MET A 483 7.34 -5.45 -10.26
N ASN A 484 7.34 -6.51 -11.08
CA ASN A 484 8.14 -6.55 -12.30
C ASN A 484 7.40 -6.07 -13.55
N GLU A 485 6.07 -6.21 -13.58
CA GLU A 485 5.25 -5.81 -14.72
C GLU A 485 4.62 -4.42 -14.54
N PHE A 486 4.58 -3.88 -13.31
CA PHE A 486 3.99 -2.57 -13.05
C PHE A 486 4.96 -1.59 -12.38
N LEU A 487 5.42 -1.87 -11.13
CA LEU A 487 6.21 -0.89 -10.37
C LEU A 487 7.57 -0.58 -11.01
N MET A 488 8.33 -1.61 -11.38
CA MET A 488 9.65 -1.41 -11.98
C MET A 488 9.59 -0.74 -13.36
N PRO A 489 8.68 -1.08 -14.28
CA PRO A 489 8.50 -0.33 -15.52
C PRO A 489 8.16 1.15 -15.29
N MET A 490 7.27 1.46 -14.34
CA MET A 490 6.93 2.83 -13.96
C MET A 490 8.15 3.58 -13.42
N LYS A 491 8.90 2.98 -12.50
CA LYS A 491 10.13 3.58 -11.94
C LYS A 491 11.16 3.85 -13.03
N ASN A 492 11.41 2.88 -13.90
CA ASN A 492 12.36 3.03 -14.99
C ASN A 492 11.98 4.19 -15.94
N TRP A 493 10.68 4.31 -16.29
CA TRP A 493 10.20 5.41 -17.10
C TRP A 493 10.42 6.76 -16.41
N MET A 494 10.18 6.87 -15.11
CA MET A 494 10.44 8.10 -14.36
C MET A 494 11.91 8.44 -14.29
N ASP A 495 12.79 7.44 -14.12
CA ASP A 495 14.25 7.63 -14.13
C ASP A 495 14.76 8.14 -15.48
N GLU A 496 14.28 7.58 -16.59
CA GLU A 496 14.59 8.07 -17.94
C GLU A 496 14.19 9.53 -18.15
N LYS A 497 13.10 9.96 -17.51
CA LYS A 497 12.64 11.36 -17.56
C LYS A 497 13.31 12.25 -16.52
N ASN A 498 14.14 11.72 -15.60
CA ASN A 498 14.68 12.40 -14.43
C ASN A 498 13.57 13.05 -13.59
N ILE A 499 12.55 12.30 -13.22
CA ILE A 499 11.44 12.68 -12.37
C ILE A 499 11.45 11.78 -11.15
N THR A 500 11.30 12.35 -9.97
CA THR A 500 11.23 11.59 -8.72
C THR A 500 9.90 10.84 -8.61
N LEU A 501 9.95 9.56 -8.27
CA LEU A 501 8.77 8.78 -7.91
C LEU A 501 8.49 8.96 -6.41
N ARG A 502 7.39 9.61 -6.06
CA ARG A 502 6.82 9.63 -4.71
C ARG A 502 5.58 8.76 -4.69
N MET A 503 5.48 7.80 -3.78
CA MET A 503 4.46 6.77 -3.89
C MET A 503 3.99 6.24 -2.53
N GLN A 504 2.69 6.05 -2.41
CA GLN A 504 2.05 5.22 -1.39
C GLN A 504 1.88 3.81 -1.96
N ALA A 505 2.54 2.83 -1.34
CA ALA A 505 2.54 1.45 -1.87
C ALA A 505 1.41 0.58 -1.30
N HIS A 506 0.69 1.06 -0.28
CA HIS A 506 -0.40 0.29 0.32
C HIS A 506 -1.61 0.17 -0.61
N GLY A 507 -2.44 -0.84 -0.36
CA GLY A 507 -3.55 -1.19 -1.23
C GLY A 507 -3.17 -1.95 -2.50
N GLY A 508 -1.87 -2.03 -2.82
CA GLY A 508 -1.33 -2.79 -3.96
C GLY A 508 -1.21 -4.30 -3.69
N PHE A 509 -0.79 -5.01 -4.70
CA PHE A 509 -0.69 -6.48 -4.67
C PHE A 509 0.69 -7.00 -4.24
N GLY A 510 1.71 -6.14 -4.08
CA GLY A 510 3.05 -6.52 -3.67
C GLY A 510 3.24 -6.61 -2.14
N ASP A 511 4.41 -7.13 -1.73
CA ASP A 511 4.91 -6.91 -0.37
C ASP A 511 5.12 -5.41 -0.16
N TYR A 512 4.65 -4.88 0.96
CA TYR A 512 4.68 -3.44 1.18
C TYR A 512 6.08 -2.88 1.36
N LEU A 513 6.98 -3.61 2.02
CA LEU A 513 8.35 -3.13 2.22
C LEU A 513 9.11 -3.06 0.90
N ASP A 514 8.98 -4.09 0.07
CA ASP A 514 9.61 -4.13 -1.25
C ASP A 514 9.00 -3.08 -2.18
N ALA A 515 7.68 -2.93 -2.18
CA ALA A 515 6.99 -1.95 -3.01
C ALA A 515 7.35 -0.49 -2.62
N TYR A 516 7.36 -0.17 -1.34
CA TYR A 516 7.83 1.15 -0.86
C TYR A 516 9.30 1.41 -1.20
N ALA A 517 10.16 0.38 -1.18
CA ALA A 517 11.58 0.51 -1.52
C ALA A 517 11.84 0.91 -2.98
N VAL A 518 10.88 0.66 -3.89
CA VAL A 518 10.97 1.10 -5.30
C VAL A 518 10.90 2.62 -5.43
N ALA A 519 10.08 3.29 -4.60
CA ALA A 519 9.93 4.74 -4.66
C ALA A 519 11.23 5.47 -4.30
N ASP A 520 11.47 6.64 -4.90
CA ASP A 520 12.52 7.55 -4.47
C ASP A 520 12.17 8.20 -3.14
N ILE A 521 10.89 8.53 -2.97
CA ILE A 521 10.29 9.05 -1.74
C ILE A 521 9.14 8.12 -1.36
N PRO A 522 9.37 7.12 -0.49
CA PRO A 522 8.30 6.34 0.09
C PRO A 522 7.38 7.25 0.92
N GLU A 523 6.07 7.13 0.73
CA GLU A 523 5.10 7.94 1.47
C GLU A 523 4.13 7.07 2.25
N SER A 524 4.02 7.30 3.55
CA SER A 524 2.96 6.74 4.39
C SER A 524 1.72 7.63 4.38
N GLU A 525 0.63 7.13 4.95
CA GLU A 525 -0.63 7.86 5.07
C GLU A 525 -1.22 7.70 6.47
N SER A 526 -1.69 8.80 7.07
CA SER A 526 -2.24 8.78 8.44
C SER A 526 -3.73 8.38 8.52
N LEU A 527 -4.44 8.34 7.39
CA LEU A 527 -5.85 7.95 7.35
C LEU A 527 -6.03 6.43 7.33
N PHE A 528 -5.22 5.73 6.54
CA PHE A 528 -5.29 4.29 6.37
C PHE A 528 -4.95 3.57 7.69
N ALA A 529 -5.57 2.44 7.94
CA ALA A 529 -5.43 1.66 9.18
C ALA A 529 -5.62 2.49 10.47
N GLY A 530 -6.40 3.58 10.42
CA GLY A 530 -6.67 4.44 11.57
C GLY A 530 -5.46 5.24 12.07
N GLY A 531 -4.41 5.40 11.24
CA GLY A 531 -3.17 6.07 11.62
C GLY A 531 -2.31 5.22 12.57
N ASP A 532 -2.43 3.90 12.52
CA ASP A 532 -1.63 3.00 13.34
C ASP A 532 -0.13 3.23 13.11
N TYR A 533 0.64 3.31 14.19
CA TYR A 533 2.07 3.55 14.16
C TYR A 533 2.82 2.51 13.32
N ASP A 534 2.49 1.24 13.48
CA ASP A 534 3.19 0.16 12.80
C ASP A 534 2.93 0.18 11.29
N PHE A 535 1.72 0.59 10.89
CA PHE A 535 1.40 0.85 9.48
C PHE A 535 2.18 2.04 8.91
N LEU A 536 2.17 3.17 9.60
CA LEU A 536 2.92 4.37 9.20
C LEU A 536 4.42 4.08 9.10
N LYS A 537 4.94 3.18 9.94
CA LYS A 537 6.35 2.78 9.97
C LYS A 537 6.80 2.02 8.72
N LEU A 538 5.91 1.45 7.92
CA LEU A 538 6.26 0.67 6.73
C LEU A 538 7.08 1.48 5.72
N ALA A 539 6.63 2.67 5.35
CA ALA A 539 7.35 3.54 4.40
C ALA A 539 8.74 3.93 4.95
N ALA A 540 8.81 4.29 6.25
CA ALA A 540 10.08 4.63 6.91
C ALA A 540 11.03 3.43 6.98
N SER A 541 10.51 2.24 7.29
CA SER A 541 11.33 1.01 7.35
C SER A 541 11.87 0.64 5.97
N ALA A 542 11.04 0.68 4.93
CA ALA A 542 11.46 0.46 3.55
C ALA A 542 12.51 1.48 3.10
N GLY A 543 12.31 2.76 3.43
CA GLY A 543 13.27 3.82 3.14
C GLY A 543 14.62 3.58 3.79
N HIS A 544 14.64 3.18 5.06
CA HIS A 544 15.89 2.88 5.78
C HIS A 544 16.64 1.70 5.18
N VAL A 545 15.94 0.59 4.92
CA VAL A 545 16.55 -0.62 4.37
C VAL A 545 17.09 -0.38 2.95
N SER A 546 16.40 0.43 2.16
CA SER A 546 16.79 0.77 0.79
C SER A 546 17.71 1.99 0.66
N GLY A 547 18.11 2.62 1.79
CA GLY A 547 19.03 3.75 1.82
C GLY A 547 18.46 5.05 1.26
N LYS A 548 17.15 5.27 1.37
CA LYS A 548 16.50 6.53 0.96
C LYS A 548 16.76 7.63 1.98
N ASN A 549 17.02 8.84 1.50
CA ASN A 549 17.29 10.00 2.35
C ASN A 549 16.02 10.76 2.75
N THR A 550 14.96 10.64 1.95
CA THR A 550 13.70 11.37 2.16
C THR A 550 12.54 10.39 2.21
N ILE A 551 11.71 10.55 3.22
CA ILE A 551 10.47 9.79 3.42
C ILE A 551 9.40 10.83 3.69
N SER A 552 8.22 10.67 3.11
CA SER A 552 7.09 11.57 3.34
C SER A 552 5.93 10.87 4.02
N SER A 553 5.03 11.66 4.56
CA SER A 553 3.77 11.17 5.13
C SER A 553 2.64 12.11 4.76
N GLU A 554 1.60 11.56 4.17
CA GLU A 554 0.32 12.23 4.06
C GLU A 554 -0.31 12.31 5.45
N SER A 555 -0.44 13.53 5.96
CA SER A 555 -0.85 13.79 7.32
C SER A 555 -1.96 14.82 7.38
N PHE A 556 -2.72 14.81 8.50
CA PHE A 556 -3.83 15.74 8.75
C PHE A 556 -5.06 15.49 7.86
N ILE A 557 -5.18 14.32 7.28
CA ILE A 557 -6.40 13.90 6.60
C ILE A 557 -7.39 13.39 7.63
N LYS A 558 -8.60 13.94 7.59
CA LYS A 558 -9.74 13.47 8.39
C LYS A 558 -10.92 13.23 7.48
N LEU A 559 -11.34 11.97 7.40
CA LEU A 559 -12.58 11.59 6.73
C LEU A 559 -13.69 11.54 7.78
N SER A 560 -14.65 12.45 7.73
CA SER A 560 -15.81 12.46 8.62
C SER A 560 -17.03 13.01 7.90
N ILE A 561 -18.15 12.31 8.04
CA ILE A 561 -19.46 12.77 7.55
C ILE A 561 -20.17 13.67 8.58
N PHE A 562 -19.67 13.73 9.81
CA PHE A 562 -20.33 14.43 10.93
C PHE A 562 -19.52 15.63 11.45
N ASP A 563 -18.19 15.61 11.30
CA ASP A 563 -17.31 16.63 11.82
C ASP A 563 -16.20 16.94 10.81
N THR A 564 -16.11 18.20 10.42
CA THR A 564 -15.14 18.70 9.43
C THR A 564 -13.98 19.46 10.09
N THR A 565 -13.93 19.49 11.43
CA THR A 565 -12.88 20.16 12.19
C THR A 565 -11.91 19.16 12.78
N ILE A 566 -10.61 19.52 12.79
CA ILE A 566 -9.57 18.80 13.51
C ILE A 566 -9.32 19.57 14.80
N SER A 567 -9.40 18.90 15.94
CA SER A 567 -9.06 19.48 17.23
C SER A 567 -7.53 19.73 17.32
N LEU A 568 -7.12 20.62 18.22
CA LEU A 568 -5.69 20.87 18.45
C LEU A 568 -4.96 19.60 18.94
N ASP A 569 -5.63 18.77 19.72
CA ASP A 569 -5.05 17.52 20.24
C ASP A 569 -4.89 16.50 19.12
N GLU A 570 -5.87 16.33 18.23
CA GLU A 570 -5.74 15.50 17.02
C GLU A 570 -4.61 16.01 16.12
N PHE A 571 -4.50 17.33 15.94
CA PHE A 571 -3.40 17.93 15.16
C PHE A 571 -2.04 17.61 15.78
N HIS A 572 -1.90 17.69 17.10
CA HIS A 572 -0.66 17.35 17.80
C HIS A 572 -0.34 15.86 17.71
N SER A 573 -1.36 15.00 17.79
CA SER A 573 -1.19 13.55 17.63
C SER A 573 -0.69 13.21 16.23
N PHE A 574 -1.31 13.74 15.18
CA PHE A 574 -0.86 13.55 13.80
C PHE A 574 0.54 14.09 13.55
N SER A 575 0.88 15.27 14.11
CA SER A 575 2.22 15.83 14.03
C SER A 575 3.26 14.94 14.70
N GLY A 576 2.95 14.41 15.87
CA GLY A 576 3.82 13.50 16.61
C GLY A 576 4.08 12.20 15.86
N LEU A 577 3.05 11.60 15.29
CA LEU A 577 3.16 10.40 14.46
C LEU A 577 3.97 10.67 13.20
N SER A 578 3.71 11.75 12.48
CA SER A 578 4.42 12.10 11.24
C SER A 578 5.91 12.34 11.48
N LEU A 579 6.28 13.06 12.54
CA LEU A 579 7.67 13.34 12.87
C LEU A 579 8.49 12.10 13.28
N ILE A 580 7.84 11.04 13.75
CA ILE A 580 8.52 9.76 14.07
C ILE A 580 9.02 9.04 12.82
N HIS A 581 8.47 9.36 11.65
CA HIS A 581 8.77 8.67 10.38
C HIS A 581 9.91 9.32 9.58
N ILE A 582 10.27 10.56 9.90
CA ILE A 582 11.36 11.30 9.22
C ILE A 582 12.77 10.92 9.82
#